data_c267bb55b4aec10370f81904f2441458
#
_entry.id   c267bb55b4aec10370f81904f2441458
#
_cell.length_a   1.000
_cell.length_b   1.000
_cell.length_c   1.000
_cell.angle_alpha   90.00
_cell.angle_beta   90.00
_cell.angle_gamma   90.00
#
_symmetry.space_group_name_H-M   'P 1'
#
loop_
_entity.id
_entity.type
_entity.pdbx_description
1 polymer ?
#
loop_
_entity_poly.entity_id
_entity_poly.type
_entity_poly.pdbx_seq_one_letter_code
_entity_poly.pdbx_strand_id
1 'polypeptide(L)'
;MKLFRKVGFAACAFVSYTAWASDGHGVNPSEMKARAHEALANIVSDNTAFVGKHNKQCFDPFLGKQTPRVTMISCSDSRVHMYAWDDTPDNDLFVIRNIGNQVITGEGSVEYGVRHLNTSVIFIMGHTGCGAVKAALGDTSGLEKAIQRELASVELKKFKSEFGKELPEELWLDGVRQNVNQQVAFALKKFKKEIDAGLLTVVGGVYDLHNKYGEGFGKVVVINVNGATNPEDVKRAPILKNLAVSVR
;
A
#
# COMPACT_ATOMS: atom_id res chain seq x y z
N MET A 1 22.19 -8.68 37.64
CA MET A 1 20.89 -8.11 38.04
C MET A 1 20.28 -7.54 36.76
N LYS A 2 19.39 -8.31 36.08
CA LYS A 2 18.80 -7.95 34.79
C LYS A 2 17.50 -7.19 35.02
N LEU A 3 17.48 -5.92 34.62
CA LEU A 3 16.29 -5.05 34.68
C LEU A 3 15.34 -5.43 33.53
N PHE A 4 14.26 -6.10 33.83
CA PHE A 4 13.14 -6.30 32.88
C PHE A 4 12.37 -4.99 32.73
N ARG A 5 12.50 -4.37 31.56
CA ARG A 5 11.65 -3.25 31.15
C ARG A 5 10.26 -3.82 30.79
N LYS A 6 9.25 -3.53 31.62
CA LYS A 6 7.86 -3.83 31.30
C LYS A 6 7.43 -2.94 30.15
N VAL A 7 7.17 -3.53 29.00
CA VAL A 7 6.46 -2.88 27.87
C VAL A 7 4.99 -2.83 28.28
N GLY A 8 4.49 -1.64 28.58
CA GLY A 8 3.09 -1.41 28.83
C GLY A 8 2.30 -1.56 27.53
N PHE A 9 1.42 -2.54 27.46
CA PHE A 9 0.38 -2.60 26.44
C PHE A 9 -0.58 -1.43 26.67
N ALA A 10 -0.56 -0.45 25.75
CA ALA A 10 -1.61 0.55 25.68
C ALA A 10 -2.89 -0.17 25.22
N ALA A 11 -3.92 -0.15 26.06
CA ALA A 11 -5.24 -0.64 25.68
C ALA A 11 -5.77 0.20 24.51
N CYS A 12 -5.87 -0.39 23.33
CA CYS A 12 -6.61 0.20 22.22
C CYS A 12 -8.09 0.31 22.65
N ALA A 13 -8.54 1.52 22.92
CA ALA A 13 -9.97 1.79 23.04
C ALA A 13 -10.60 1.52 21.67
N PHE A 14 -11.39 0.46 21.57
CA PHE A 14 -12.21 0.19 20.39
C PHE A 14 -13.30 1.26 20.30
N VAL A 15 -13.08 2.27 19.48
CA VAL A 15 -14.17 3.09 18.94
C VAL A 15 -14.78 2.25 17.82
N SER A 16 -15.99 1.73 18.04
CA SER A 16 -16.77 1.01 17.02
C SER A 16 -17.09 1.99 15.89
N TYR A 17 -16.34 1.92 14.81
CA TYR A 17 -16.68 2.57 13.55
C TYR A 17 -17.83 1.80 12.93
N THR A 18 -19.04 2.33 13.03
CA THR A 18 -20.14 1.94 12.14
C THR A 18 -19.72 2.30 10.72
N ALA A 19 -19.74 1.30 9.85
CA ALA A 19 -19.46 1.44 8.43
C ALA A 19 -20.31 2.59 7.85
N TRP A 20 -19.68 3.49 7.13
CA TRP A 20 -20.38 4.44 6.27
C TRP A 20 -20.99 3.65 5.11
N ALA A 21 -22.15 3.05 5.36
CA ALA A 21 -23.06 2.70 4.30
C ALA A 21 -23.72 4.00 3.85
N SER A 22 -23.94 4.13 2.57
CA SER A 22 -24.64 5.23 1.88
C SER A 22 -26.14 5.31 2.21
N ASP A 23 -26.49 5.10 3.47
CA ASP A 23 -27.86 5.29 3.95
C ASP A 23 -27.95 6.74 4.39
N GLY A 24 -28.73 7.53 3.68
CA GLY A 24 -29.00 8.97 3.78
C GLY A 24 -29.22 9.58 5.18
N HIS A 25 -28.44 9.21 6.15
CA HIS A 25 -28.36 9.87 7.44
C HIS A 25 -27.51 11.11 7.29
N GLY A 26 -28.18 12.25 7.30
CA GLY A 26 -27.54 13.56 7.18
C GLY A 26 -26.36 13.69 8.12
N VAL A 27 -25.16 13.88 7.56
CA VAL A 27 -23.95 14.16 8.32
C VAL A 27 -24.19 15.42 9.14
N ASN A 28 -24.11 15.33 10.47
CA ASN A 28 -24.29 16.49 11.33
C ASN A 28 -23.08 17.44 11.19
N PRO A 29 -23.25 18.66 10.67
CA PRO A 29 -22.14 19.58 10.45
C PRO A 29 -21.37 19.95 11.71
N SER A 30 -22.02 19.97 12.90
CA SER A 30 -21.35 20.27 14.16
C SER A 30 -20.44 19.12 14.61
N GLU A 31 -20.86 17.87 14.42
CA GLU A 31 -20.02 16.69 14.68
C GLU A 31 -18.82 16.63 13.74
N MET A 32 -19.02 16.96 12.46
CA MET A 32 -17.91 17.01 11.51
C MET A 32 -16.91 18.10 11.84
N LYS A 33 -17.35 19.26 12.32
CA LYS A 33 -16.44 20.32 12.78
C LYS A 33 -15.66 19.88 14.02
N ALA A 34 -16.31 19.22 14.98
CA ALA A 34 -15.64 18.69 16.16
C ALA A 34 -14.58 17.65 15.79
N ARG A 35 -14.91 16.69 14.92
CA ARG A 35 -13.96 15.69 14.40
C ARG A 35 -12.78 16.31 13.64
N ALA A 36 -13.06 17.34 12.82
CA ALA A 36 -12.00 18.04 12.09
C ALA A 36 -11.04 18.76 13.06
N HIS A 37 -11.58 19.40 14.10
CA HIS A 37 -10.78 20.05 15.13
C HIS A 37 -9.91 19.04 15.90
N GLU A 38 -10.50 17.92 16.33
CA GLU A 38 -9.79 16.83 17.01
C GLU A 38 -8.67 16.24 16.13
N ALA A 39 -8.98 15.94 14.86
CA ALA A 39 -7.98 15.42 13.94
C ALA A 39 -6.78 16.37 13.75
N LEU A 40 -7.06 17.66 13.60
CA LEU A 40 -6.01 18.67 13.47
C LEU A 40 -5.21 18.84 14.78
N ALA A 41 -5.90 18.83 15.93
CA ALA A 41 -5.26 18.90 17.24
C ALA A 41 -4.30 17.72 17.46
N ASN A 42 -4.72 16.50 17.07
CA ASN A 42 -3.87 15.33 17.15
C ASN A 42 -2.63 15.46 16.25
N ILE A 43 -2.79 15.89 15.00
CA ILE A 43 -1.66 16.12 14.08
C ILE A 43 -0.65 17.11 14.69
N VAL A 44 -1.12 18.23 15.24
CA VAL A 44 -0.24 19.25 15.82
C VAL A 44 0.45 18.73 17.07
N SER A 45 -0.28 18.05 17.95
CA SER A 45 0.26 17.43 19.16
C SER A 45 1.32 16.39 18.85
N ASP A 46 1.02 15.48 17.94
CA ASP A 46 1.93 14.39 17.54
C ASP A 46 3.17 14.94 16.84
N ASN A 47 3.03 15.97 16.00
CA ASN A 47 4.17 16.65 15.40
C ASN A 47 5.05 17.34 16.46
N THR A 48 4.45 17.96 17.45
CA THR A 48 5.20 18.56 18.58
C THR A 48 5.98 17.51 19.34
N ALA A 49 5.37 16.35 19.59
CA ALA A 49 6.04 15.22 20.23
C ALA A 49 7.15 14.62 19.37
N PHE A 50 6.94 14.57 18.04
CA PHE A 50 7.95 14.15 17.08
C PHE A 50 9.18 15.07 17.10
N VAL A 51 8.97 16.38 17.02
CA VAL A 51 10.05 17.39 17.10
C VAL A 51 10.83 17.27 18.42
N GLY A 52 10.16 17.00 19.53
CA GLY A 52 10.80 16.79 20.83
C GLY A 52 11.72 15.55 20.90
N LYS A 53 11.52 14.57 19.99
CA LYS A 53 12.31 13.33 19.93
C LYS A 53 13.38 13.33 18.86
N HIS A 54 13.29 14.22 17.87
CA HIS A 54 14.13 14.27 16.69
C HIS A 54 14.89 15.60 16.61
N ASN A 55 16.18 15.53 16.79
CA ASN A 55 17.06 16.68 16.62
C ASN A 55 17.64 16.76 15.20
N LYS A 56 18.43 17.79 14.94
CA LYS A 56 19.09 18.01 13.62
C LYS A 56 19.84 16.76 13.13
N GLN A 57 20.49 16.01 14.02
CA GLN A 57 21.28 14.84 13.64
C GLN A 57 20.45 13.72 13.00
N CYS A 58 19.15 13.64 13.34
CA CYS A 58 18.23 12.69 12.71
C CYS A 58 17.99 13.01 11.23
N PHE A 59 18.11 14.28 10.84
CA PHE A 59 17.82 14.75 9.48
C PHE A 59 19.09 14.98 8.63
N ASP A 60 20.23 15.24 9.26
CA ASP A 60 21.49 15.55 8.59
C ASP A 60 21.83 14.60 7.41
N PRO A 61 21.59 13.27 7.51
CA PRO A 61 21.92 12.34 6.43
C PRO A 61 21.20 12.62 5.10
N PHE A 62 20.05 13.30 5.14
CA PHE A 62 19.18 13.47 3.96
C PHE A 62 18.70 14.91 3.72
N LEU A 63 19.21 15.91 4.47
CA LEU A 63 18.85 17.33 4.25
C LEU A 63 19.27 17.85 2.87
N GLY A 64 20.38 17.36 2.34
CA GLY A 64 20.91 17.85 1.06
C GLY A 64 20.26 17.25 -0.18
N LYS A 65 19.83 16.00 -0.10
CA LYS A 65 19.19 15.25 -1.19
C LYS A 65 18.53 13.98 -0.66
N GLN A 66 17.51 13.52 -1.36
CA GLN A 66 16.96 12.19 -1.14
C GLN A 66 17.72 11.14 -1.96
N THR A 67 17.90 9.96 -1.39
CA THR A 67 18.58 8.81 -2.03
C THR A 67 17.84 7.51 -1.74
N PRO A 68 16.55 7.40 -2.09
CA PRO A 68 15.76 6.21 -1.81
C PRO A 68 16.27 5.02 -2.62
N ARG A 69 16.15 3.82 -2.05
CA ARG A 69 16.50 2.56 -2.74
C ARG A 69 15.30 1.95 -3.46
N VAL A 70 14.09 2.26 -3.01
CA VAL A 70 12.84 1.65 -3.49
C VAL A 70 11.86 2.73 -3.92
N THR A 71 11.27 2.56 -5.11
CA THR A 71 10.03 3.23 -5.50
C THR A 71 8.86 2.33 -5.09
N MET A 72 8.14 2.71 -4.04
CA MET A 72 7.01 1.98 -3.49
C MET A 72 5.71 2.54 -4.04
N ILE A 73 4.86 1.68 -4.63
CA ILE A 73 3.50 2.04 -5.04
C ILE A 73 2.52 1.30 -4.13
N SER A 74 1.74 2.02 -3.33
CA SER A 74 0.79 1.44 -2.38
C SER A 74 -0.59 2.11 -2.44
N CYS A 75 -1.58 1.48 -1.80
CA CYS A 75 -2.91 2.05 -1.72
C CYS A 75 -2.96 3.27 -0.78
N SER A 76 -3.85 4.23 -1.10
CA SER A 76 -4.19 5.35 -0.21
C SER A 76 -4.98 4.94 1.04
N ASP A 77 -5.38 3.67 1.16
CA ASP A 77 -6.08 3.13 2.33
C ASP A 77 -5.33 3.48 3.62
N SER A 78 -6.02 4.11 4.58
CA SER A 78 -5.42 4.60 5.82
C SER A 78 -4.80 3.52 6.71
N ARG A 79 -5.16 2.26 6.51
CA ARG A 79 -4.60 1.09 7.22
C ARG A 79 -3.28 0.60 6.63
N VAL A 80 -2.94 1.05 5.42
CA VAL A 80 -1.70 0.70 4.72
C VAL A 80 -0.64 1.73 5.07
N HIS A 81 0.38 1.33 5.80
CA HIS A 81 1.37 2.23 6.37
C HIS A 81 2.80 1.73 6.18
N MET A 82 3.72 2.61 5.78
CA MET A 82 5.10 2.22 5.46
C MET A 82 5.87 1.62 6.64
N TYR A 83 5.62 2.04 7.86
CA TYR A 83 6.23 1.45 9.05
C TYR A 83 5.83 0.00 9.34
N ALA A 84 4.89 -0.55 8.57
CA ALA A 84 4.55 -1.97 8.66
C ALA A 84 5.59 -2.88 7.99
N TRP A 85 6.42 -2.32 7.10
CA TRP A 85 7.43 -3.06 6.35
C TRP A 85 8.81 -2.40 6.28
N ASP A 86 8.96 -1.23 6.88
CA ASP A 86 10.24 -0.55 7.05
C ASP A 86 10.23 0.27 8.34
N ASP A 87 11.12 -0.06 9.27
CA ASP A 87 11.24 0.64 10.55
C ASP A 87 11.85 2.06 10.40
N THR A 88 12.55 2.32 9.29
CA THR A 88 13.24 3.58 9.01
C THR A 88 13.02 4.03 7.57
N PRO A 89 11.76 4.33 7.18
CA PRO A 89 11.41 4.60 5.78
C PRO A 89 11.94 5.95 5.27
N ASP A 90 12.40 6.81 6.17
CA ASP A 90 12.92 8.13 5.82
C ASP A 90 14.14 8.01 4.91
N ASN A 91 14.05 8.63 3.73
CA ASN A 91 15.08 8.58 2.68
C ASN A 91 15.37 7.17 2.09
N ASP A 92 14.66 6.13 2.51
CA ASP A 92 14.78 4.78 1.94
C ASP A 92 13.69 4.45 0.93
N LEU A 93 12.46 4.89 1.21
CA LEU A 93 11.31 4.64 0.35
C LEU A 93 10.83 5.93 -0.33
N PHE A 94 10.77 5.92 -1.66
CA PHE A 94 10.03 6.92 -2.45
C PHE A 94 8.61 6.41 -2.68
N VAL A 95 7.66 6.93 -1.90
CA VAL A 95 6.31 6.35 -1.79
C VAL A 95 5.30 7.10 -2.65
N ILE A 96 4.63 6.37 -3.54
CA ILE A 96 3.49 6.82 -4.34
C ILE A 96 2.23 6.12 -3.80
N ARG A 97 1.19 6.90 -3.46
CA ARG A 97 -0.07 6.36 -2.96
C ARG A 97 -1.24 6.86 -3.78
N ASN A 98 -2.08 5.93 -4.22
CA ASN A 98 -3.34 6.22 -4.91
C ASN A 98 -4.34 5.09 -4.62
N ILE A 99 -5.61 5.24 -4.96
CA ILE A 99 -6.61 4.18 -4.78
C ILE A 99 -6.27 2.98 -5.67
N GLY A 100 -6.06 1.81 -5.07
CA GLY A 100 -5.74 0.58 -5.80
C GLY A 100 -4.28 0.44 -6.23
N ASN A 101 -3.33 1.12 -5.60
CA ASN A 101 -1.86 0.95 -5.82
C ASN A 101 -1.44 0.93 -7.30
N GLN A 102 -1.92 1.88 -8.08
CA GLN A 102 -1.80 1.89 -9.53
C GLN A 102 -0.53 2.60 -10.03
N VAL A 103 0.20 1.96 -10.93
CA VAL A 103 1.39 2.51 -11.61
C VAL A 103 0.99 3.65 -12.55
N ILE A 104 -0.07 3.44 -13.32
CA ILE A 104 -0.47 4.34 -14.40
C ILE A 104 -0.96 5.70 -13.87
N THR A 105 -1.70 5.72 -12.77
CA THR A 105 -2.20 6.96 -12.16
C THR A 105 -1.11 7.77 -11.46
N GLY A 106 0.00 7.10 -11.08
CA GLY A 106 1.19 7.72 -10.52
C GLY A 106 2.38 7.77 -11.45
N GLU A 107 2.17 7.60 -12.76
CA GLU A 107 3.23 7.32 -13.75
C GLU A 107 4.41 8.29 -13.69
N GLY A 108 4.15 9.59 -13.63
CA GLY A 108 5.21 10.60 -13.54
C GLY A 108 6.07 10.47 -12.28
N SER A 109 5.46 10.18 -11.13
CA SER A 109 6.18 9.93 -9.88
C SER A 109 7.00 8.64 -9.94
N VAL A 110 6.46 7.58 -10.56
CA VAL A 110 7.20 6.31 -10.74
C VAL A 110 8.42 6.52 -11.64
N GLU A 111 8.27 7.26 -12.75
CA GLU A 111 9.41 7.63 -13.62
C GLU A 111 10.46 8.43 -12.87
N TYR A 112 10.03 9.38 -12.06
CA TYR A 112 10.95 10.19 -11.26
C TYR A 112 11.76 9.31 -10.29
N GLY A 113 11.12 8.41 -9.58
CA GLY A 113 11.79 7.47 -8.68
C GLY A 113 12.84 6.62 -9.41
N VAL A 114 12.48 6.02 -10.54
CA VAL A 114 13.37 5.13 -11.28
C VAL A 114 14.48 5.90 -12.01
N ARG A 115 14.15 6.96 -12.76
CA ARG A 115 15.09 7.58 -13.70
C ARG A 115 15.85 8.78 -13.15
N HIS A 116 15.32 9.45 -12.12
CA HIS A 116 15.96 10.62 -11.50
C HIS A 116 16.54 10.33 -10.12
N LEU A 117 15.89 9.46 -9.34
CA LEU A 117 16.42 9.03 -8.04
C LEU A 117 17.21 7.73 -8.12
N ASN A 118 17.20 7.04 -9.27
CA ASN A 118 17.92 5.79 -9.53
C ASN A 118 17.57 4.68 -8.54
N THR A 119 16.27 4.55 -8.19
CA THR A 119 15.82 3.44 -7.36
C THR A 119 15.99 2.11 -8.13
N SER A 120 16.54 1.10 -7.47
CA SER A 120 16.82 -0.20 -8.08
C SER A 120 15.65 -1.19 -7.97
N VAL A 121 14.62 -0.84 -7.20
CA VAL A 121 13.42 -1.65 -7.01
C VAL A 121 12.17 -0.79 -7.18
N ILE A 122 11.22 -1.29 -7.97
CA ILE A 122 9.81 -0.91 -7.87
C ILE A 122 9.12 -1.98 -7.04
N PHE A 123 8.49 -1.58 -5.92
CA PHE A 123 7.65 -2.48 -5.13
C PHE A 123 6.18 -2.06 -5.23
N ILE A 124 5.35 -2.90 -5.82
CA ILE A 124 3.91 -2.69 -5.97
C ILE A 124 3.19 -3.47 -4.87
N MET A 125 2.65 -2.73 -3.89
CA MET A 125 2.04 -3.28 -2.69
C MET A 125 0.52 -3.16 -2.75
N GLY A 126 -0.18 -4.26 -3.07
CA GLY A 126 -1.60 -4.42 -2.81
C GLY A 126 -1.87 -4.72 -1.33
N HIS A 127 -3.13 -4.78 -0.93
CA HIS A 127 -3.48 -5.19 0.43
C HIS A 127 -4.81 -5.93 0.46
N THR A 128 -4.97 -6.84 1.41
CA THR A 128 -6.24 -7.52 1.63
C THR A 128 -7.33 -6.54 2.04
N GLY A 129 -8.55 -6.72 1.55
CA GLY A 129 -9.68 -5.84 1.86
C GLY A 129 -9.61 -4.47 1.17
N CYS A 130 -8.97 -4.36 0.00
CA CYS A 130 -8.88 -3.11 -0.78
C CYS A 130 -10.23 -2.69 -1.34
N GLY A 131 -10.73 -1.52 -0.92
CA GLY A 131 -12.02 -0.98 -1.39
C GLY A 131 -12.03 -0.64 -2.88
N ALA A 132 -10.91 -0.14 -3.43
CA ALA A 132 -10.78 0.17 -4.86
C ALA A 132 -10.89 -1.12 -5.72
N VAL A 133 -10.27 -2.21 -5.29
CA VAL A 133 -10.38 -3.52 -5.95
C VAL A 133 -11.81 -4.06 -5.86
N LYS A 134 -12.47 -3.94 -4.69
CA LYS A 134 -13.87 -4.31 -4.53
C LYS A 134 -14.77 -3.55 -5.51
N ALA A 135 -14.58 -2.23 -5.62
CA ALA A 135 -15.33 -1.39 -6.55
C ALA A 135 -15.06 -1.79 -8.01
N ALA A 136 -13.79 -2.03 -8.38
CA ALA A 136 -13.41 -2.43 -9.73
C ALA A 136 -13.96 -3.81 -10.14
N LEU A 137 -14.18 -4.73 -9.22
CA LEU A 137 -14.83 -6.01 -9.46
C LEU A 137 -16.32 -5.87 -9.74
N GLY A 138 -16.96 -4.82 -9.22
CA GLY A 138 -18.38 -4.54 -9.37
C GLY A 138 -18.71 -3.54 -10.47
N ASP A 139 -19.92 -2.97 -10.38
CA ASP A 139 -20.37 -1.86 -11.22
C ASP A 139 -19.92 -0.53 -10.60
N THR A 140 -19.15 0.24 -11.36
CA THR A 140 -18.65 1.56 -10.95
C THR A 140 -19.49 2.72 -11.47
N SER A 141 -20.59 2.46 -12.19
CA SER A 141 -21.40 3.51 -12.84
C SER A 141 -22.03 4.51 -11.86
N GLY A 142 -22.30 4.07 -10.62
CA GLY A 142 -22.83 4.91 -9.54
C GLY A 142 -21.79 5.73 -8.76
N LEU A 143 -20.49 5.57 -9.05
CA LEU A 143 -19.43 6.32 -8.39
C LEU A 143 -19.23 7.70 -9.05
N GLU A 144 -18.55 8.59 -8.36
CA GLU A 144 -18.15 9.89 -8.90
C GLU A 144 -17.23 9.74 -10.10
N LYS A 145 -17.33 10.63 -11.08
CA LYS A 145 -16.57 10.56 -12.36
C LYS A 145 -15.06 10.54 -12.17
N ALA A 146 -14.54 11.18 -11.13
CA ALA A 146 -13.10 11.15 -10.83
C ALA A 146 -12.67 9.75 -10.38
N ILE A 147 -13.45 9.10 -9.51
CA ILE A 147 -13.20 7.73 -9.04
C ILE A 147 -13.31 6.76 -10.21
N GLN A 148 -14.34 6.89 -11.06
CA GLN A 148 -14.49 6.03 -12.24
C GLN A 148 -13.26 6.12 -13.16
N ARG A 149 -12.73 7.34 -13.42
CA ARG A 149 -11.53 7.53 -14.24
C ARG A 149 -10.30 6.91 -13.61
N GLU A 150 -10.11 7.05 -12.30
CA GLU A 150 -8.96 6.48 -11.61
C GLU A 150 -9.02 4.96 -11.57
N LEU A 151 -10.21 4.37 -11.40
CA LEU A 151 -10.39 2.91 -11.42
C LEU A 151 -10.40 2.30 -12.83
N ALA A 152 -10.43 3.11 -13.89
CA ALA A 152 -10.50 2.59 -15.26
C ALA A 152 -9.27 1.75 -15.66
N SER A 153 -8.12 1.97 -15.01
CA SER A 153 -6.90 1.19 -15.24
C SER A 153 -6.79 -0.05 -14.35
N VAL A 154 -7.77 -0.32 -13.48
CA VAL A 154 -7.88 -1.57 -12.72
C VAL A 154 -8.75 -2.54 -13.52
N GLU A 155 -8.12 -3.23 -14.46
CA GLU A 155 -8.82 -4.14 -15.40
C GLU A 155 -8.97 -5.53 -14.76
N LEU A 156 -10.04 -5.72 -14.02
CA LEU A 156 -10.36 -7.00 -13.39
C LEU A 156 -11.54 -7.67 -14.09
N LYS A 157 -11.56 -9.00 -14.07
CA LYS A 157 -12.70 -9.77 -14.52
C LYS A 157 -13.90 -9.41 -13.64
N LYS A 158 -14.85 -8.68 -14.20
CA LYS A 158 -16.06 -8.24 -13.49
C LYS A 158 -16.78 -9.42 -12.89
N PHE A 159 -17.08 -9.34 -11.61
CA PHE A 159 -17.98 -10.26 -10.95
C PHE A 159 -19.41 -9.76 -11.15
N LYS A 160 -20.22 -10.52 -11.87
CA LYS A 160 -21.66 -10.28 -11.92
C LYS A 160 -22.26 -10.74 -10.58
N SER A 161 -22.22 -9.87 -9.57
CA SER A 161 -23.00 -10.15 -8.36
C SER A 161 -24.47 -9.98 -8.71
N GLU A 162 -25.29 -10.95 -8.34
CA GLU A 162 -26.73 -10.69 -8.19
C GLU A 162 -26.88 -9.58 -7.15
N PHE A 163 -27.69 -8.60 -7.46
CA PHE A 163 -27.93 -7.44 -6.59
C PHE A 163 -28.18 -7.90 -5.15
N GLY A 164 -27.39 -7.42 -4.20
CA GLY A 164 -27.53 -7.72 -2.76
C GLY A 164 -26.70 -8.87 -2.22
N LYS A 165 -25.92 -9.61 -3.05
CA LYS A 165 -24.96 -10.58 -2.53
C LYS A 165 -23.61 -9.93 -2.23
N GLU A 166 -23.07 -10.22 -1.04
CA GLU A 166 -21.71 -9.82 -0.71
C GLU A 166 -20.69 -10.48 -1.66
N LEU A 167 -19.65 -9.73 -2.02
CA LEU A 167 -18.53 -10.25 -2.80
C LEU A 167 -17.84 -11.35 -1.98
N PRO A 168 -17.72 -12.60 -2.49
CA PRO A 168 -16.98 -13.64 -1.79
C PRO A 168 -15.54 -13.20 -1.51
N GLU A 169 -15.10 -13.45 -0.30
CA GLU A 169 -13.81 -13.00 0.20
C GLU A 169 -12.63 -13.50 -0.64
N GLU A 170 -12.71 -14.75 -1.11
CA GLU A 170 -11.70 -15.35 -2.00
C GLU A 170 -11.61 -14.63 -3.35
N LEU A 171 -12.76 -14.23 -3.93
CA LEU A 171 -12.77 -13.45 -5.17
C LEU A 171 -12.18 -12.05 -4.96
N TRP A 172 -12.43 -11.46 -3.79
CA TRP A 172 -11.81 -10.17 -3.45
C TRP A 172 -10.30 -10.28 -3.34
N LEU A 173 -9.79 -11.30 -2.63
CA LEU A 173 -8.36 -11.57 -2.52
C LEU A 173 -7.73 -11.86 -3.89
N ASP A 174 -8.40 -12.65 -4.72
CA ASP A 174 -7.96 -12.93 -6.09
C ASP A 174 -7.90 -11.64 -6.93
N GLY A 175 -8.90 -10.77 -6.82
CA GLY A 175 -8.89 -9.45 -7.45
C GLY A 175 -7.71 -8.58 -7.01
N VAL A 176 -7.33 -8.63 -5.73
CA VAL A 176 -6.11 -7.94 -5.23
C VAL A 176 -4.86 -8.49 -5.90
N ARG A 177 -4.71 -9.82 -6.00
CA ARG A 177 -3.56 -10.45 -6.69
C ARG A 177 -3.52 -10.09 -8.18
N GLN A 178 -4.66 -10.15 -8.86
CA GLN A 178 -4.78 -9.77 -10.28
C GLN A 178 -4.37 -8.32 -10.49
N ASN A 179 -4.85 -7.39 -9.65
CA ASN A 179 -4.46 -5.99 -9.74
C ASN A 179 -2.94 -5.80 -9.55
N VAL A 180 -2.34 -6.41 -8.52
CA VAL A 180 -0.88 -6.33 -8.31
C VAL A 180 -0.14 -6.84 -9.55
N ASN A 181 -0.51 -8.00 -10.09
CA ASN A 181 0.13 -8.58 -11.29
C ASN A 181 -0.03 -7.67 -12.52
N GLN A 182 -1.18 -7.05 -12.69
CA GLN A 182 -1.43 -6.09 -13.76
C GLN A 182 -0.53 -4.86 -13.62
N GLN A 183 -0.41 -4.31 -12.42
CA GLN A 183 0.44 -3.14 -12.17
C GLN A 183 1.93 -3.49 -12.37
N VAL A 184 2.35 -4.71 -12.00
CA VAL A 184 3.68 -5.22 -12.35
C VAL A 184 3.86 -5.27 -13.88
N ALA A 185 2.89 -5.78 -14.61
CA ALA A 185 2.98 -5.84 -16.08
C ALA A 185 3.10 -4.43 -16.72
N PHE A 186 2.41 -3.42 -16.21
CA PHE A 186 2.59 -2.03 -16.63
C PHE A 186 4.01 -1.53 -16.37
N ALA A 187 4.55 -1.76 -15.18
CA ALA A 187 5.91 -1.37 -14.83
C ALA A 187 6.95 -2.07 -15.72
N LEU A 188 6.79 -3.38 -15.96
CA LEU A 188 7.68 -4.15 -16.84
C LEU A 188 7.71 -3.60 -18.28
N LYS A 189 6.55 -3.26 -18.82
CA LYS A 189 6.44 -2.66 -20.15
C LYS A 189 7.13 -1.29 -20.20
N LYS A 190 6.88 -0.45 -19.22
CA LYS A 190 7.39 0.92 -19.19
C LYS A 190 8.89 0.99 -18.97
N PHE A 191 9.42 0.17 -18.08
CA PHE A 191 10.82 0.20 -17.65
C PHE A 191 11.64 -0.97 -18.23
N LYS A 192 11.22 -1.48 -19.39
CA LYS A 192 11.88 -2.64 -20.03
C LYS A 192 13.39 -2.44 -20.22
N LYS A 193 13.84 -1.23 -20.58
CA LYS A 193 15.25 -0.94 -20.81
C LYS A 193 16.08 -1.06 -19.52
N GLU A 194 15.57 -0.51 -18.44
CA GLU A 194 16.21 -0.53 -17.12
C GLU A 194 16.27 -1.96 -16.55
N ILE A 195 15.21 -2.74 -16.80
CA ILE A 195 15.11 -4.15 -16.38
C ILE A 195 16.06 -5.04 -17.21
N ASP A 196 16.05 -4.92 -18.52
CA ASP A 196 16.94 -5.68 -19.43
C ASP A 196 18.43 -5.38 -19.14
N ALA A 197 18.73 -4.17 -18.70
CA ALA A 197 20.08 -3.78 -18.28
C ALA A 197 20.45 -4.27 -16.87
N GLY A 198 19.55 -4.93 -16.14
CA GLY A 198 19.76 -5.40 -14.78
C GLY A 198 19.82 -4.29 -13.73
N LEU A 199 19.34 -3.08 -14.07
CA LEU A 199 19.37 -1.90 -13.18
C LEU A 199 18.13 -1.80 -12.31
N LEU A 200 17.03 -2.48 -12.68
CA LEU A 200 15.74 -2.39 -12.01
C LEU A 200 15.11 -3.78 -11.84
N THR A 201 14.57 -4.02 -10.66
CA THR A 201 13.70 -5.18 -10.39
C THR A 201 12.31 -4.70 -9.99
N VAL A 202 11.28 -5.33 -10.56
CA VAL A 202 9.88 -5.06 -10.22
C VAL A 202 9.35 -6.19 -9.34
N VAL A 203 8.86 -5.85 -8.16
CA VAL A 203 8.30 -6.78 -7.17
C VAL A 203 6.84 -6.44 -6.93
N GLY A 204 5.99 -7.44 -6.94
CA GLY A 204 4.59 -7.36 -6.54
C GLY A 204 4.34 -8.12 -5.25
N GLY A 205 3.66 -7.49 -4.29
CA GLY A 205 3.32 -8.11 -3.02
C GLY A 205 1.93 -7.72 -2.52
N VAL A 206 1.47 -8.46 -1.53
CA VAL A 206 0.20 -8.19 -0.82
C VAL A 206 0.49 -8.01 0.67
N TYR A 207 0.08 -6.88 1.21
CA TYR A 207 0.05 -6.61 2.64
C TYR A 207 -1.19 -7.26 3.24
N ASP A 208 -1.00 -8.29 4.05
CA ASP A 208 -2.08 -9.14 4.57
C ASP A 208 -2.64 -8.61 5.89
N LEU A 209 -3.49 -7.59 5.81
CA LEU A 209 -4.18 -7.01 6.97
C LEU A 209 -5.06 -8.00 7.73
N HIS A 210 -5.57 -9.04 7.05
CA HIS A 210 -6.61 -9.91 7.57
C HIS A 210 -6.11 -11.35 7.83
N ASN A 211 -4.79 -11.58 7.72
CA ASN A 211 -4.18 -12.90 7.88
C ASN A 211 -4.76 -13.98 6.94
N LYS A 212 -5.07 -13.58 5.69
CA LYS A 212 -5.64 -14.47 4.66
C LYS A 212 -4.66 -15.53 4.16
N TYR A 213 -3.38 -15.27 4.30
CA TYR A 213 -2.33 -16.23 3.96
C TYR A 213 -1.90 -17.11 5.14
N GLY A 214 -2.41 -16.85 6.36
CA GLY A 214 -2.14 -17.66 7.56
C GLY A 214 -0.75 -17.48 8.16
N GLU A 215 -0.03 -16.39 7.79
CA GLU A 215 1.35 -16.14 8.25
C GLU A 215 1.46 -14.96 9.25
N GLY A 216 0.32 -14.46 9.71
CA GLY A 216 0.21 -13.35 10.66
C GLY A 216 -0.41 -12.10 10.06
N PHE A 217 -1.07 -11.30 10.90
CA PHE A 217 -1.67 -10.03 10.51
C PHE A 217 -0.57 -9.02 10.13
N GLY A 218 -0.74 -8.34 9.01
CA GLY A 218 0.25 -7.37 8.52
C GLY A 218 1.47 -7.99 7.84
N LYS A 219 1.43 -9.27 7.51
CA LYS A 219 2.51 -9.92 6.76
C LYS A 219 2.56 -9.40 5.32
N VAL A 220 3.76 -9.12 4.82
CA VAL A 220 3.99 -8.89 3.40
C VAL A 220 4.26 -10.23 2.71
N VAL A 221 3.46 -10.53 1.70
CA VAL A 221 3.57 -11.76 0.90
C VAL A 221 3.93 -11.39 -0.53
N VAL A 222 5.09 -11.84 -1.01
CA VAL A 222 5.53 -11.61 -2.39
C VAL A 222 4.82 -12.58 -3.31
N ILE A 223 4.23 -12.06 -4.39
CA ILE A 223 3.46 -12.85 -5.36
C ILE A 223 3.96 -12.71 -6.79
N ASN A 224 4.89 -11.78 -7.03
CA ASN A 224 5.42 -11.52 -8.37
C ASN A 224 6.84 -10.95 -8.29
N VAL A 225 7.75 -11.45 -9.10
CA VAL A 225 9.08 -10.85 -9.32
C VAL A 225 9.35 -10.82 -10.81
N ASN A 226 9.48 -9.63 -11.39
CA ASN A 226 9.72 -9.41 -12.82
C ASN A 226 8.77 -10.21 -13.73
N GLY A 227 7.50 -10.36 -13.33
CA GLY A 227 6.48 -11.08 -14.09
C GLY A 227 6.37 -12.58 -13.77
N ALA A 228 7.30 -13.17 -13.04
CA ALA A 228 7.16 -14.52 -12.52
C ALA A 228 6.11 -14.53 -11.40
N THR A 229 5.07 -15.36 -11.55
CA THR A 229 3.95 -15.49 -10.60
C THR A 229 3.81 -16.91 -10.03
N ASN A 230 4.53 -17.88 -10.58
CA ASN A 230 4.59 -19.21 -9.99
C ASN A 230 5.41 -19.12 -8.68
N PRO A 231 4.91 -19.62 -7.54
CA PRO A 231 5.59 -19.50 -6.25
C PRO A 231 7.01 -20.05 -6.24
N GLU A 232 7.27 -21.14 -6.94
CA GLU A 232 8.61 -21.73 -7.01
C GLU A 232 9.59 -20.87 -7.83
N ASP A 233 9.10 -20.21 -8.90
CA ASP A 233 9.91 -19.28 -9.69
C ASP A 233 10.18 -17.99 -8.91
N VAL A 234 9.17 -17.47 -8.21
CA VAL A 234 9.33 -16.31 -7.33
C VAL A 234 10.37 -16.59 -6.24
N LYS A 235 10.30 -17.73 -5.54
CA LYS A 235 11.28 -18.12 -4.51
C LYS A 235 12.70 -18.21 -5.04
N ARG A 236 12.88 -18.65 -6.31
CA ARG A 236 14.18 -18.76 -6.96
C ARG A 236 14.71 -17.44 -7.51
N ALA A 237 13.92 -16.37 -7.49
CA ALA A 237 14.35 -15.07 -7.99
C ALA A 237 15.63 -14.59 -7.26
N PRO A 238 16.66 -14.16 -7.98
CA PRO A 238 17.95 -13.76 -7.39
C PRO A 238 17.84 -12.70 -6.30
N ILE A 239 16.91 -11.77 -6.44
CA ILE A 239 16.68 -10.70 -5.46
C ILE A 239 16.15 -11.22 -4.12
N LEU A 240 15.51 -12.39 -4.09
CA LEU A 240 14.97 -13.00 -2.87
C LEU A 240 15.92 -14.02 -2.24
N LYS A 241 17.10 -14.25 -2.85
CA LYS A 241 18.07 -15.24 -2.35
C LYS A 241 18.50 -14.92 -0.91
N ASN A 242 18.41 -15.90 -0.05
CA ASN A 242 18.74 -15.81 1.39
C ASN A 242 17.86 -14.86 2.21
N LEU A 243 16.71 -14.43 1.68
CA LEU A 243 15.74 -13.66 2.44
C LEU A 243 14.66 -14.57 3.02
N ALA A 244 14.27 -14.33 4.27
CA ALA A 244 13.13 -14.97 4.92
C ALA A 244 11.82 -14.31 4.48
N VAL A 245 11.46 -14.50 3.22
CA VAL A 245 10.28 -13.87 2.60
C VAL A 245 9.15 -14.88 2.42
N SER A 246 7.93 -14.44 2.69
CA SER A 246 6.72 -15.19 2.36
C SER A 246 6.42 -15.08 0.88
N VAL A 247 6.18 -16.21 0.22
CA VAL A 247 5.87 -16.30 -1.22
C VAL A 247 4.62 -17.14 -1.43
N ARG A 248 3.72 -16.67 -2.30
CA ARG A 248 2.51 -17.41 -2.71
C ARG A 248 2.28 -17.26 -4.21
#